data_00fd600273e02d02b3294a45fd378c30
#
_entry.id   00fd600273e02d02b3294a45fd378c30
#
_cell.length_a   1.000
_cell.length_b   1.000
_cell.length_c   1.000
_cell.angle_alpha   90.00
_cell.angle_beta   90.00
_cell.angle_gamma   90.00
#
_symmetry.space_group_name_H-M   'P 1'
#
loop_
_entity.id
_entity.type
_entity.pdbx_description
1 polymer ?
#
loop_
_entity_poly.entity_id
_entity_poly.type
_entity_poly.pdbx_seq_one_letter_code
_entity_poly.pdbx_strand_id
1 'polypeptide(L)'
;MSVEPGDFSDSEILVMLGENGTGKTTFIRMMAGKLDPDEGNADIPTLNISYKPQKISPKSEKTVQQMLHEKIRDAYVHPQFVADVMKPLNMQDLMDQEVQNLSGGELQRVALALCLGKPADVYLIDEPSAYLDSEQRLVAAKLIKRFILHAKKTGFIVEHDFIMATYLAYRVIVFEGTPSVNTKACSPQSLLTGMNKFLQMLEITFRRDPENYR
;
A
#
# COMPACT_ATOMS: atom_id res chain seq x y z
N MET A 1 -20.03 5.38 4.75
CA MET A 1 -18.87 4.94 5.59
C MET A 1 -18.57 6.02 6.59
N SER A 2 -18.44 5.69 7.88
CA SER A 2 -17.99 6.61 8.92
C SER A 2 -16.50 6.38 9.22
N VAL A 3 -15.79 7.44 9.62
CA VAL A 3 -14.37 7.38 9.95
C VAL A 3 -14.18 7.94 11.36
N GLU A 4 -13.54 7.16 12.24
CA GLU A 4 -13.16 7.66 13.56
C GLU A 4 -11.92 8.57 13.43
N PRO A 5 -11.86 9.66 14.23
CA PRO A 5 -10.67 10.49 14.28
C PRO A 5 -9.46 9.70 14.77
N GLY A 6 -8.31 10.04 14.25
CA GLY A 6 -7.04 9.40 14.59
C GLY A 6 -5.88 10.26 14.13
N ASP A 7 -4.70 9.92 14.59
CA ASP A 7 -3.44 10.58 14.26
C ASP A 7 -2.47 9.60 13.61
N PHE A 8 -1.53 10.11 12.86
CA PHE A 8 -0.39 9.37 12.34
C PHE A 8 0.86 10.25 12.38
N SER A 9 2.01 9.61 12.39
CA SER A 9 3.30 10.28 12.45
C SER A 9 4.19 9.89 11.28
N ASP A 10 5.31 10.59 11.16
CA ASP A 10 6.37 10.21 10.22
C ASP A 10 7.00 8.86 10.58
N SER A 11 7.56 8.20 9.61
CA SER A 11 8.28 6.92 9.77
C SER A 11 7.39 5.78 10.29
N GLU A 12 6.13 5.76 9.88
CA GLU A 12 5.23 4.67 10.20
C GLU A 12 4.45 4.15 8.98
N ILE A 13 4.03 2.89 9.09
CA ILE A 13 3.16 2.24 8.12
C ILE A 13 1.88 1.81 8.84
N LEU A 14 0.75 2.30 8.33
CA LEU A 14 -0.59 1.92 8.77
C LEU A 14 -1.18 0.96 7.74
N VAL A 15 -1.48 -0.26 8.15
CA VAL A 15 -2.13 -1.24 7.27
C VAL A 15 -3.63 -1.25 7.55
N MET A 16 -4.41 -1.21 6.48
CA MET A 16 -5.86 -1.25 6.55
C MET A 16 -6.34 -2.69 6.40
N LEU A 17 -7.04 -3.17 7.42
CA LEU A 17 -7.60 -4.51 7.51
C LEU A 17 -9.13 -4.46 7.51
N GLY A 18 -9.77 -5.40 6.86
CA GLY A 18 -11.22 -5.51 6.80
C GLY A 18 -11.67 -6.39 5.64
N GLU A 19 -12.90 -6.86 5.68
CA GLU A 19 -13.49 -7.62 4.59
C GLU A 19 -13.59 -6.81 3.29
N ASN A 20 -13.81 -7.50 2.18
CA ASN A 20 -14.02 -6.85 0.91
C ASN A 20 -15.32 -6.03 0.94
N GLY A 21 -15.28 -4.84 0.34
CA GLY A 21 -16.44 -3.93 0.32
C GLY A 21 -16.64 -3.11 1.61
N THR A 22 -15.72 -3.14 2.57
CA THR A 22 -15.80 -2.33 3.80
C THR A 22 -15.29 -0.90 3.64
N GLY A 23 -14.85 -0.51 2.43
CA GLY A 23 -14.52 0.89 2.13
C GLY A 23 -13.03 1.26 2.20
N LYS A 24 -12.12 0.29 2.30
CA LYS A 24 -10.65 0.54 2.35
C LYS A 24 -10.15 1.37 1.16
N THR A 25 -10.46 0.92 -0.06
CA THR A 25 -10.08 1.65 -1.29
C THR A 25 -10.79 3.02 -1.38
N THR A 26 -12.03 3.12 -0.88
CA THR A 26 -12.77 4.39 -0.81
C THR A 26 -12.05 5.38 0.10
N PHE A 27 -11.62 4.93 1.28
CA PHE A 27 -10.86 5.75 2.22
C PHE A 27 -9.54 6.24 1.60
N ILE A 28 -8.77 5.35 0.97
CA ILE A 28 -7.54 5.74 0.25
C ILE A 28 -7.83 6.78 -0.84
N ARG A 29 -8.91 6.61 -1.60
CA ARG A 29 -9.26 7.56 -2.68
C ARG A 29 -9.69 8.92 -2.15
N MET A 30 -10.37 8.97 -0.99
CA MET A 30 -10.67 10.23 -0.31
C MET A 30 -9.39 10.92 0.17
N MET A 31 -8.49 10.20 0.82
CA MET A 31 -7.18 10.75 1.22
C MET A 31 -6.37 11.25 0.02
N ALA A 32 -6.45 10.57 -1.12
CA ALA A 32 -5.79 10.97 -2.37
C ALA A 32 -6.44 12.16 -3.08
N GLY A 33 -7.52 12.73 -2.52
CA GLY A 33 -8.27 13.83 -3.15
C GLY A 33 -8.97 13.42 -4.45
N LYS A 34 -9.27 12.12 -4.62
CA LYS A 34 -9.95 11.57 -5.80
C LYS A 34 -11.43 11.29 -5.57
N LEU A 35 -11.89 11.48 -4.37
CA LEU A 35 -13.27 11.31 -3.96
C LEU A 35 -13.56 12.30 -2.82
N ASP A 36 -14.62 13.09 -2.98
CA ASP A 36 -15.06 14.02 -1.95
C ASP A 36 -15.90 13.28 -0.89
N PRO A 37 -15.84 13.69 0.40
CA PRO A 37 -16.72 13.16 1.44
C PRO A 37 -18.16 13.61 1.19
N ASP A 38 -19.13 12.76 1.56
CA ASP A 38 -20.57 13.00 1.38
C ASP A 38 -21.07 14.20 2.22
N GLU A 39 -20.50 14.42 3.40
CA GLU A 39 -20.82 15.54 4.28
C GLU A 39 -19.63 16.51 4.27
N GLY A 40 -19.85 17.69 3.68
CA GLY A 40 -18.82 18.71 3.57
C GLY A 40 -18.53 19.36 4.91
N ASN A 41 -17.42 19.05 5.50
CA ASN A 41 -16.57 19.76 6.47
C ASN A 41 -15.59 18.81 7.16
N ALA A 42 -15.25 17.69 6.54
CA ALA A 42 -14.06 16.99 6.99
C ALA A 42 -12.85 17.85 6.58
N ASP A 43 -12.17 18.45 7.53
CA ASP A 43 -10.85 19.03 7.33
C ASP A 43 -9.87 17.92 6.94
N ILE A 44 -9.92 17.52 5.66
CA ILE A 44 -8.90 16.62 5.11
C ILE A 44 -7.66 17.48 4.88
N PRO A 45 -6.57 17.23 5.61
CA PRO A 45 -5.37 18.02 5.43
C PRO A 45 -4.85 17.88 3.99
N THR A 46 -4.41 18.99 3.41
CA THR A 46 -3.76 18.96 2.09
C THR A 46 -2.40 18.30 2.24
N LEU A 47 -2.30 17.03 1.89
CA LEU A 47 -1.10 16.22 1.96
C LEU A 47 -0.47 16.09 0.58
N ASN A 48 0.86 16.07 0.54
CA ASN A 48 1.59 15.69 -0.66
C ASN A 48 1.61 14.15 -0.75
N ILE A 49 0.82 13.60 -1.67
CA ILE A 49 0.48 12.19 -1.72
C ILE A 49 0.97 11.54 -3.01
N SER A 50 1.60 10.38 -2.88
CA SER A 50 1.82 9.44 -3.99
C SER A 50 0.87 8.24 -3.83
N TYR A 51 0.13 7.92 -4.87
CA TYR A 51 -0.90 6.88 -4.85
C TYR A 51 -0.67 5.80 -5.90
N LYS A 52 -0.61 4.55 -5.44
CA LYS A 52 -0.66 3.34 -6.27
C LYS A 52 -2.06 2.73 -6.17
N PRO A 53 -2.86 2.76 -7.25
CA PRO A 53 -4.20 2.16 -7.24
C PRO A 53 -4.15 0.62 -7.28
N GLN A 54 -5.24 -0.01 -6.85
CA GLN A 54 -5.43 -1.46 -6.94
C GLN A 54 -5.39 -1.96 -8.40
N LYS A 55 -6.15 -1.31 -9.26
CA LYS A 55 -6.19 -1.64 -10.69
C LYS A 55 -5.29 -0.71 -11.49
N ILE A 56 -4.41 -1.31 -12.26
CA ILE A 56 -3.49 -0.60 -13.15
C ILE A 56 -3.88 -0.97 -14.58
N SER A 57 -4.15 0.04 -15.40
CA SER A 57 -4.48 -0.17 -16.81
C SER A 57 -3.26 0.12 -17.67
N PRO A 58 -2.69 -0.88 -18.35
CA PRO A 58 -1.57 -0.68 -19.26
C PRO A 58 -2.09 -0.06 -20.57
N LYS A 59 -2.14 1.26 -20.63
CA LYS A 59 -2.61 1.98 -21.84
C LYS A 59 -1.48 2.72 -22.57
N SER A 60 -0.24 2.43 -22.23
CA SER A 60 0.90 3.16 -22.79
C SER A 60 1.72 2.29 -23.71
N GLU A 61 1.96 2.77 -24.92
CA GLU A 61 2.90 2.18 -25.88
C GLU A 61 4.37 2.52 -25.57
N LYS A 62 4.59 3.34 -24.53
CA LYS A 62 5.93 3.70 -24.07
C LYS A 62 6.59 2.49 -23.40
N THR A 63 7.92 2.41 -23.54
CA THR A 63 8.70 1.46 -22.77
C THR A 63 8.71 1.82 -21.29
N VAL A 64 8.98 0.83 -20.44
CA VAL A 64 9.13 1.05 -18.99
C VAL A 64 10.17 2.13 -18.71
N GLN A 65 11.32 2.09 -19.39
CA GLN A 65 12.37 3.11 -19.25
C GLN A 65 11.86 4.52 -19.56
N GLN A 66 11.14 4.68 -20.66
CA GLN A 66 10.57 5.98 -21.03
C GLN A 66 9.58 6.48 -19.99
N MET A 67 8.74 5.60 -19.47
CA MET A 67 7.75 5.94 -18.45
C MET A 67 8.42 6.34 -17.12
N LEU A 68 9.42 5.61 -16.67
CA LEU A 68 10.18 5.93 -15.46
C LEU A 68 10.90 7.26 -15.61
N HIS A 69 11.55 7.48 -16.74
CA HIS A 69 12.26 8.72 -17.01
C HIS A 69 11.31 9.94 -17.08
N GLU A 70 10.11 9.78 -17.63
CA GLU A 70 9.12 10.86 -17.70
C GLU A 70 8.49 11.18 -16.33
N LYS A 71 8.17 10.13 -15.55
CA LYS A 71 7.36 10.26 -14.33
C LYS A 71 8.17 10.47 -13.05
N ILE A 72 9.36 9.88 -12.97
CA ILE A 72 10.20 9.84 -11.76
C ILE A 72 11.68 10.05 -12.08
N ARG A 73 12.00 10.97 -12.97
CA ARG A 73 13.36 11.19 -13.48
C ARG A 73 14.40 11.31 -12.37
N ASP A 74 14.13 12.15 -11.38
CA ASP A 74 15.08 12.43 -10.31
C ASP A 74 15.36 11.19 -9.43
N ALA A 75 14.32 10.41 -9.12
CA ALA A 75 14.47 9.15 -8.41
C ALA A 75 15.15 8.09 -9.29
N TYR A 76 14.77 8.00 -10.55
CA TYR A 76 15.29 7.00 -11.49
C TYR A 76 16.81 7.07 -11.66
N VAL A 77 17.39 8.26 -11.62
CA VAL A 77 18.84 8.45 -11.72
C VAL A 77 19.57 8.42 -10.38
N HIS A 78 18.85 8.43 -9.27
CA HIS A 78 19.43 8.47 -7.93
C HIS A 78 19.95 7.10 -7.51
N PRO A 79 21.27 6.95 -7.19
CA PRO A 79 21.87 5.63 -6.89
C PRO A 79 21.19 4.87 -5.75
N GLN A 80 20.75 5.57 -4.71
CA GLN A 80 20.06 4.98 -3.57
C GLN A 80 18.70 4.38 -3.97
N PHE A 81 17.90 5.09 -4.77
CA PHE A 81 16.63 4.58 -5.25
C PHE A 81 16.82 3.37 -6.17
N VAL A 82 17.84 3.41 -7.03
CA VAL A 82 18.18 2.27 -7.89
C VAL A 82 18.53 1.04 -7.04
N ALA A 83 19.32 1.21 -5.98
CA ALA A 83 19.74 0.11 -5.11
C ALA A 83 18.58 -0.42 -4.24
N ASP A 84 17.76 0.46 -3.70
CA ASP A 84 16.73 0.10 -2.70
C ASP A 84 15.39 -0.31 -3.32
N VAL A 85 15.07 0.16 -4.52
CA VAL A 85 13.78 -0.08 -5.17
C VAL A 85 13.93 -0.79 -6.52
N MET A 86 14.73 -0.24 -7.44
CA MET A 86 14.79 -0.73 -8.81
C MET A 86 15.40 -2.14 -8.90
N LYS A 87 16.52 -2.38 -8.24
CA LYS A 87 17.21 -3.68 -8.24
C LYS A 87 16.38 -4.78 -7.58
N PRO A 88 15.82 -4.61 -6.36
CA PRO A 88 14.98 -5.64 -5.74
C PRO A 88 13.74 -6.00 -6.57
N LEU A 89 13.18 -5.04 -7.31
CA LEU A 89 12.05 -5.27 -8.20
C LEU A 89 12.44 -5.85 -9.58
N ASN A 90 13.72 -6.14 -9.81
CA ASN A 90 14.24 -6.59 -11.12
C ASN A 90 13.75 -5.72 -12.28
N MET A 91 13.77 -4.40 -12.07
CA MET A 91 13.29 -3.45 -13.08
C MET A 91 14.14 -3.46 -14.35
N GLN A 92 15.42 -3.84 -14.23
CA GLN A 92 16.35 -3.88 -15.36
C GLN A 92 15.85 -4.76 -16.50
N ASP A 93 15.23 -5.89 -16.16
CA ASP A 93 14.72 -6.86 -17.16
C ASP A 93 13.48 -6.36 -17.91
N LEU A 94 12.86 -5.29 -17.41
CA LEU A 94 11.62 -4.73 -17.95
C LEU A 94 11.82 -3.44 -18.76
N MET A 95 13.02 -2.84 -18.72
CA MET A 95 13.26 -1.49 -19.25
C MET A 95 12.88 -1.29 -20.71
N ASP A 96 13.17 -2.28 -21.55
CA ASP A 96 12.95 -2.21 -22.99
C ASP A 96 11.55 -2.72 -23.41
N GLN A 97 10.75 -3.23 -22.45
CA GLN A 97 9.41 -3.73 -22.72
C GLN A 97 8.41 -2.57 -22.75
N GLU A 98 7.45 -2.65 -23.66
CA GLU A 98 6.32 -1.73 -23.69
C GLU A 98 5.37 -2.04 -22.53
N VAL A 99 4.90 -1.00 -21.85
CA VAL A 99 4.05 -1.14 -20.66
C VAL A 99 2.76 -1.92 -20.95
N GLN A 100 2.20 -1.78 -22.16
CA GLN A 100 1.00 -2.51 -22.56
C GLN A 100 1.18 -4.03 -22.68
N ASN A 101 2.42 -4.50 -22.84
CA ASN A 101 2.76 -5.92 -23.02
C ASN A 101 3.17 -6.61 -21.72
N LEU A 102 3.23 -5.87 -20.60
CA LEU A 102 3.63 -6.42 -19.31
C LEU A 102 2.56 -7.36 -18.73
N SER A 103 3.01 -8.45 -18.12
CA SER A 103 2.18 -9.30 -17.27
C SER A 103 1.66 -8.54 -16.05
N GLY A 104 0.65 -9.09 -15.37
CA GLY A 104 0.09 -8.46 -14.17
C GLY A 104 1.13 -8.22 -13.08
N GLY A 105 2.03 -9.18 -12.84
CA GLY A 105 3.10 -9.05 -11.84
C GLY A 105 4.18 -8.04 -12.24
N GLU A 106 4.56 -8.01 -13.51
CA GLU A 106 5.50 -7.02 -14.04
C GLU A 106 4.95 -5.60 -13.95
N LEU A 107 3.68 -5.42 -14.34
CA LEU A 107 2.99 -4.14 -14.25
C LEU A 107 2.86 -3.67 -12.80
N GLN A 108 2.60 -4.60 -11.87
CA GLN A 108 2.56 -4.33 -10.44
C GLN A 108 3.91 -3.81 -9.91
N ARG A 109 5.01 -4.43 -10.30
CA ARG A 109 6.37 -4.00 -9.95
C ARG A 109 6.68 -2.59 -10.49
N VAL A 110 6.33 -2.32 -11.74
CA VAL A 110 6.49 -0.99 -12.37
C VAL A 110 5.66 0.06 -11.63
N ALA A 111 4.41 -0.25 -11.32
CA ALA A 111 3.54 0.68 -10.59
C ALA A 111 4.05 0.99 -9.19
N LEU A 112 4.62 -0.01 -8.50
CA LEU A 112 5.23 0.18 -7.19
C LEU A 112 6.46 1.09 -7.28
N ALA A 113 7.34 0.88 -8.26
CA ALA A 113 8.49 1.74 -8.50
C ALA A 113 8.08 3.19 -8.82
N LEU A 114 7.06 3.38 -9.66
CA LEU A 114 6.51 4.69 -9.98
C LEU A 114 5.92 5.40 -8.75
N CYS A 115 5.22 4.66 -7.89
CA CYS A 115 4.65 5.22 -6.67
C CYS A 115 5.73 5.69 -5.70
N LEU A 116 6.72 4.84 -5.42
CA LEU A 116 7.80 5.15 -4.49
C LEU A 116 8.78 6.19 -5.03
N GLY A 117 8.94 6.28 -6.35
CA GLY A 117 9.81 7.26 -6.99
C GLY A 117 9.23 8.68 -7.03
N LYS A 118 7.95 8.85 -6.80
CA LYS A 118 7.34 10.19 -6.68
C LYS A 118 7.71 10.81 -5.35
N PRO A 119 8.20 12.07 -5.32
CA PRO A 119 8.39 12.79 -4.07
C PRO A 119 7.03 13.04 -3.41
N ALA A 120 6.86 12.54 -2.18
CA ALA A 120 5.64 12.69 -1.40
C ALA A 120 5.95 12.61 0.09
N ASP A 121 5.00 13.03 0.92
CA ASP A 121 5.05 12.88 2.38
C ASP A 121 4.27 11.65 2.84
N VAL A 122 3.22 11.31 2.07
CA VAL A 122 2.35 10.16 2.33
C VAL A 122 2.26 9.28 1.07
N TYR A 123 2.48 7.99 1.27
CA TYR A 123 2.36 6.97 0.22
C TYR A 123 1.12 6.12 0.47
N LEU A 124 0.20 6.14 -0.48
CA LEU A 124 -1.02 5.33 -0.45
C LEU A 124 -0.84 4.16 -1.42
N ILE A 125 -0.81 2.94 -0.89
CA ILE A 125 -0.55 1.74 -1.68
C ILE A 125 -1.70 0.76 -1.52
N ASP A 126 -2.43 0.53 -2.60
CA ASP A 126 -3.59 -0.36 -2.62
C ASP A 126 -3.18 -1.72 -3.17
N GLU A 127 -3.23 -2.75 -2.34
CA GLU A 127 -2.89 -4.14 -2.62
C GLU A 127 -1.54 -4.33 -3.35
N PRO A 128 -0.42 -4.06 -2.68
CA PRO A 128 0.91 -4.23 -3.30
C PRO A 128 1.26 -5.69 -3.61
N SER A 129 0.63 -6.68 -2.96
CA SER A 129 0.87 -8.11 -3.19
C SER A 129 0.14 -8.68 -4.41
N ALA A 130 -0.83 -7.94 -4.98
CA ALA A 130 -1.64 -8.42 -6.09
C ALA A 130 -0.76 -8.84 -7.29
N TYR A 131 -1.08 -9.99 -7.90
CA TYR A 131 -0.36 -10.56 -9.04
C TYR A 131 1.10 -10.97 -8.79
N LEU A 132 1.62 -10.85 -7.56
CA LEU A 132 2.97 -11.26 -7.21
C LEU A 132 2.97 -12.70 -6.65
N ASP A 133 4.00 -13.45 -6.96
CA ASP A 133 4.27 -14.73 -6.31
C ASP A 133 4.79 -14.53 -4.87
N SER A 134 4.94 -15.62 -4.13
CA SER A 134 5.33 -15.57 -2.71
C SER A 134 6.68 -14.91 -2.48
N GLU A 135 7.65 -15.13 -3.36
CA GLU A 135 8.98 -14.52 -3.25
C GLU A 135 8.91 -13.02 -3.55
N GLN A 136 8.24 -12.66 -4.63
CA GLN A 136 8.05 -11.26 -5.02
C GLN A 136 7.26 -10.45 -3.98
N ARG A 137 6.26 -11.06 -3.32
CA ARG A 137 5.53 -10.43 -2.20
C ARG A 137 6.46 -10.09 -1.05
N LEU A 138 7.34 -11.01 -0.66
CA LEU A 138 8.29 -10.79 0.41
C LEU A 138 9.30 -9.69 0.05
N VAL A 139 9.79 -9.67 -1.18
CA VAL A 139 10.66 -8.62 -1.69
C VAL A 139 9.95 -7.27 -1.66
N ALA A 140 8.72 -7.20 -2.17
CA ALA A 140 7.91 -5.98 -2.15
C ALA A 140 7.67 -5.46 -0.73
N ALA A 141 7.32 -6.34 0.21
CA ALA A 141 7.13 -5.97 1.61
C ALA A 141 8.40 -5.38 2.23
N LYS A 142 9.54 -6.02 2.02
CA LYS A 142 10.85 -5.56 2.54
C LYS A 142 11.23 -4.20 1.98
N LEU A 143 11.09 -4.01 0.67
CA LEU A 143 11.47 -2.75 0.03
C LEU A 143 10.54 -1.59 0.41
N ILE A 144 9.22 -1.82 0.51
CA ILE A 144 8.26 -0.80 0.93
C ILE A 144 8.59 -0.35 2.36
N LYS A 145 8.75 -1.30 3.27
CA LYS A 145 9.07 -1.00 4.67
C LYS A 145 10.37 -0.22 4.81
N ARG A 146 11.43 -0.70 4.15
CA ARG A 146 12.72 -0.05 4.16
C ARG A 146 12.66 1.37 3.59
N PHE A 147 12.02 1.53 2.43
CA PHE A 147 11.89 2.83 1.77
C PHE A 147 11.16 3.84 2.65
N ILE A 148 9.98 3.50 3.15
CA ILE A 148 9.14 4.43 3.95
C ILE A 148 9.85 4.83 5.24
N LEU A 149 10.46 3.88 5.96
CA LEU A 149 11.13 4.16 7.22
C LEU A 149 12.41 4.96 7.02
N HIS A 150 13.24 4.65 6.02
CA HIS A 150 14.47 5.38 5.74
C HIS A 150 14.21 6.79 5.22
N ALA A 151 13.18 6.97 4.41
CA ALA A 151 12.78 8.28 3.91
C ALA A 151 12.04 9.13 4.97
N LYS A 152 11.75 8.55 6.16
CA LYS A 152 10.95 9.18 7.22
C LYS A 152 9.60 9.68 6.70
N LYS A 153 8.92 8.83 5.95
CA LYS A 153 7.61 9.10 5.36
C LYS A 153 6.53 8.24 6.03
N THR A 154 5.28 8.49 5.68
CA THR A 154 4.13 7.72 6.16
C THR A 154 3.55 6.88 5.04
N GLY A 155 3.22 5.63 5.33
CA GLY A 155 2.56 4.73 4.39
C GLY A 155 1.20 4.28 4.89
N PHE A 156 0.18 4.38 4.03
CA PHE A 156 -1.13 3.74 4.22
C PHE A 156 -1.27 2.64 3.18
N ILE A 157 -1.41 1.40 3.65
CA ILE A 157 -1.39 0.23 2.78
C ILE A 157 -2.66 -0.59 3.00
N VAL A 158 -3.38 -0.85 1.93
CA VAL A 158 -4.43 -1.88 1.92
C VAL A 158 -3.79 -3.20 1.55
N GLU A 159 -3.95 -4.21 2.39
CA GLU A 159 -3.38 -5.53 2.15
C GLU A 159 -4.32 -6.63 2.65
N HIS A 160 -4.40 -7.71 1.86
CA HIS A 160 -5.17 -8.90 2.18
C HIS A 160 -4.29 -10.10 2.53
N ASP A 161 -3.03 -10.07 2.11
CA ASP A 161 -2.04 -11.05 2.52
C ASP A 161 -1.64 -10.80 3.98
N PHE A 162 -2.03 -11.74 4.84
CA PHE A 162 -1.86 -11.61 6.28
C PHE A 162 -0.38 -11.56 6.72
N ILE A 163 0.47 -12.29 6.02
CA ILE A 163 1.91 -12.34 6.31
C ILE A 163 2.53 -10.98 5.94
N MET A 164 2.18 -10.47 4.76
CA MET A 164 2.66 -9.17 4.30
C MET A 164 2.13 -8.04 5.20
N ALA A 165 0.85 -8.09 5.58
CA ALA A 165 0.22 -7.10 6.45
C ALA A 165 0.92 -7.03 7.82
N THR A 166 1.17 -8.18 8.47
CA THR A 166 1.88 -8.25 9.76
C THR A 166 3.33 -7.81 9.68
N TYR A 167 4.00 -8.09 8.57
CA TYR A 167 5.37 -7.65 8.35
C TYR A 167 5.49 -6.13 8.17
N LEU A 168 4.56 -5.53 7.42
CA LEU A 168 4.56 -4.11 7.09
C LEU A 168 4.10 -3.23 8.24
N ALA A 169 3.03 -3.61 8.94
CA ALA A 169 2.31 -2.73 9.84
C ALA A 169 3.12 -2.33 11.08
N TYR A 170 3.16 -1.03 11.34
CA TYR A 170 3.45 -0.47 12.66
C TYR A 170 2.15 -0.35 13.46
N ARG A 171 1.13 0.23 12.86
CA ARG A 171 -0.25 0.26 13.38
C ARG A 171 -1.22 -0.25 12.32
N VAL A 172 -2.44 -0.59 12.72
CA VAL A 172 -3.49 -1.04 11.83
C VAL A 172 -4.75 -0.22 12.00
N ILE A 173 -5.48 -0.03 10.90
CA ILE A 173 -6.80 0.54 10.87
C ILE A 173 -7.77 -0.58 10.49
N VAL A 174 -8.66 -0.93 11.42
CA VAL A 174 -9.65 -1.99 11.18
C VAL A 174 -10.92 -1.38 10.61
N PHE A 175 -11.37 -1.93 9.50
CA PHE A 175 -12.65 -1.58 8.87
C PHE A 175 -13.68 -2.64 9.24
N GLU A 176 -14.74 -2.22 9.91
CA GLU A 176 -15.81 -3.07 10.42
C GLU A 176 -17.18 -2.66 9.87
N GLY A 177 -18.18 -3.54 10.03
CA GLY A 177 -19.54 -3.32 9.61
C GLY A 177 -19.97 -4.20 8.45
N THR A 178 -21.17 -3.96 7.93
CA THR A 178 -21.72 -4.71 6.82
C THR A 178 -21.22 -4.15 5.50
N PRO A 179 -20.48 -4.93 4.69
CA PRO A 179 -19.95 -4.50 3.40
C PRO A 179 -21.02 -3.84 2.53
N SER A 180 -20.69 -2.72 1.90
CA SER A 180 -21.54 -1.93 0.99
C SER A 180 -22.83 -1.34 1.61
N VAL A 181 -23.07 -1.52 2.90
CA VAL A 181 -24.27 -0.99 3.59
C VAL A 181 -23.87 0.06 4.62
N ASN A 182 -23.23 -0.38 5.69
CA ASN A 182 -22.78 0.51 6.76
C ASN A 182 -21.42 0.03 7.27
N THR A 183 -20.40 0.82 7.02
CA THR A 183 -19.03 0.48 7.38
C THR A 183 -18.36 1.61 8.15
N LYS A 184 -17.44 1.25 9.01
CA LYS A 184 -16.72 2.16 9.90
C LYS A 184 -15.22 1.87 9.85
N ALA A 185 -14.41 2.89 9.62
CA ALA A 185 -12.97 2.85 9.82
C ALA A 185 -12.66 3.23 11.27
N CYS A 186 -12.05 2.32 12.01
CA CYS A 186 -11.65 2.57 13.39
C CYS A 186 -10.39 3.44 13.46
N SER A 187 -10.16 4.06 14.61
CA SER A 187 -8.89 4.75 14.86
C SER A 187 -7.68 3.81 14.73
N PRO A 188 -6.50 4.32 14.36
CA PRO A 188 -5.29 3.51 14.30
C PRO A 188 -4.98 2.82 15.63
N GLN A 189 -4.75 1.52 15.60
CA GLN A 189 -4.48 0.68 16.77
C GLN A 189 -3.11 0.02 16.67
N SER A 190 -2.57 -0.47 17.80
CA SER A 190 -1.37 -1.30 17.76
C SER A 190 -1.60 -2.53 16.88
N LEU A 191 -0.53 -3.05 16.29
CA LEU A 191 -0.60 -4.26 15.45
C LEU A 191 -1.30 -5.41 16.17
N LEU A 192 -0.92 -5.69 17.42
CA LEU A 192 -1.51 -6.79 18.19
C LEU A 192 -3.01 -6.59 18.43
N THR A 193 -3.41 -5.41 18.90
CA THR A 193 -4.81 -5.08 19.20
C THR A 193 -5.68 -5.15 17.95
N GLY A 194 -5.23 -4.53 16.87
CA GLY A 194 -6.00 -4.49 15.62
C GLY A 194 -6.09 -5.83 14.92
N MET A 195 -5.00 -6.63 14.96
CA MET A 195 -5.02 -7.99 14.40
C MET A 195 -5.96 -8.91 15.18
N ASN A 196 -5.94 -8.85 16.51
CA ASN A 196 -6.89 -9.62 17.33
C ASN A 196 -8.34 -9.23 17.05
N LYS A 197 -8.60 -7.92 16.92
CA LYS A 197 -9.94 -7.42 16.57
C LYS A 197 -10.37 -7.95 15.19
N PHE A 198 -9.51 -7.87 14.20
CA PHE A 198 -9.79 -8.35 12.85
C PHE A 198 -10.03 -9.87 12.80
N LEU A 199 -9.22 -10.66 13.49
CA LEU A 199 -9.38 -12.12 13.57
C LEU A 199 -10.69 -12.49 14.28
N GLN A 200 -11.05 -11.77 15.34
CA GLN A 200 -12.32 -11.97 16.05
C GLN A 200 -13.52 -11.71 15.11
N MET A 201 -13.46 -10.70 14.27
CA MET A 201 -14.51 -10.42 13.28
C MET A 201 -14.67 -11.54 12.25
N LEU A 202 -13.58 -12.22 11.91
CA LEU A 202 -13.59 -13.39 11.01
C LEU A 202 -13.91 -14.70 11.70
N GLU A 203 -14.20 -14.68 13.00
CA GLU A 203 -14.39 -15.87 13.85
C GLU A 203 -13.21 -16.86 13.83
N ILE A 204 -12.00 -16.34 13.55
CA ILE A 204 -10.77 -17.11 13.51
C ILE A 204 -10.05 -17.00 14.85
N THR A 205 -9.77 -18.15 15.48
CA THR A 205 -8.94 -18.22 16.67
C THR A 205 -7.52 -18.61 16.27
N PHE A 206 -6.56 -17.74 16.50
CA PHE A 206 -5.15 -18.00 16.32
C PHE A 206 -4.56 -18.51 17.64
N ARG A 207 -4.05 -19.72 17.66
CA ARG A 207 -3.23 -20.25 18.77
C ARG A 207 -1.80 -20.39 18.28
N ARG A 208 -0.89 -19.74 18.97
CA ARG A 208 0.52 -19.98 18.80
C ARG A 208 0.87 -21.28 19.54
N ASP A 209 1.48 -22.23 18.85
CA ASP A 209 1.97 -23.44 19.49
C ASP A 209 3.04 -23.06 20.53
N PRO A 210 2.85 -23.40 21.82
CA PRO A 210 3.78 -23.04 22.88
C PRO A 210 5.15 -23.72 22.75
N GLU A 211 5.24 -24.85 22.01
CA GLU A 211 6.50 -25.57 21.85
C GLU A 211 7.31 -25.11 20.63
N ASN A 212 6.65 -24.82 19.52
CA ASN A 212 7.31 -24.53 18.24
C ASN A 212 7.22 -23.05 17.79
N TYR A 213 6.45 -22.23 18.48
CA TYR A 213 6.18 -20.82 18.15
C TYR A 213 5.68 -20.57 16.70
N ARG A 214 5.11 -21.61 16.06
CA ARG A 214 4.54 -21.59 14.71
C ARG A 214 3.03 -21.38 14.70
#